data_85a21652a6a37056335e44654d2ac193
#
_entry.id   85a21652a6a37056335e44654d2ac193
#
_cell.length_a   1.000
_cell.length_b   1.000
_cell.length_c   1.000
_cell.angle_alpha   90.00
_cell.angle_beta   90.00
_cell.angle_gamma   90.00
#
_symmetry.space_group_name_H-M   'P 1'
#
loop_
_entity.id
_entity.type
_entity.pdbx_description
1 polymer ?
#
loop_
_entity_poly.entity_id
_entity_poly.type
_entity_poly.pdbx_seq_one_letter_code
_entity_poly.pdbx_strand_id
1 'polypeptide(L)'
;MREAGSAHGSGAYHSTKAVRMFSFARLFRRKASVASDPSAPLTLADVATTMRVLDSAQVQPAGLVQDGCLPGGAHSLFRGWQSKPLILRQYELEDVVLDRNLMVFLKDGRPIADTSYLQPPQAVADLTVREDDLVPAPAGQPVMAACFDHWSTNYYHWVVHTVPTLFSLRQSGFEGGLILPQLTPWQEETVRMNGFDPARATITEPGRQYAFRKVIYTDCVRGAADFSPLPTSRAAYHTLAAQAGVTGREPRTLDLFIERGGASNRLMPNEADLAQALAEAGFTVVRPETLSVADQMRLFAKARLVVGALGAGMANLAWCRPGTVICELVPQQHQNPCNLTLAMQMGLPYWGELIETGVEEESHVAVSQKPFNVPELVHRARQLIMYAQAQVP
;
A
#
# COMPACT_ATOMS: atom_id res chain seq x y z
N MET A 1 0.91 -70.03 -24.97
CA MET A 1 -0.51 -69.83 -25.30
C MET A 1 -0.97 -68.50 -24.69
N ARG A 2 -1.28 -67.53 -25.61
CA ARG A 2 -2.11 -66.29 -25.46
C ARG A 2 -1.75 -65.37 -24.28
N GLU A 3 -1.03 -64.22 -24.52
CA GLU A 3 -1.52 -62.95 -25.08
C GLU A 3 -2.65 -62.29 -24.32
N ALA A 4 -2.32 -61.09 -23.77
CA ALA A 4 -3.02 -59.82 -23.76
C ALA A 4 -2.32 -58.91 -22.71
N GLY A 5 -1.67 -57.81 -22.98
CA GLY A 5 -1.95 -56.67 -23.81
C GLY A 5 -2.72 -55.62 -23.03
N SER A 6 -2.06 -54.70 -22.26
CA SER A 6 -2.74 -53.54 -21.81
C SER A 6 -1.79 -52.28 -21.87
N ALA A 7 -2.24 -51.32 -22.63
CA ALA A 7 -1.59 -50.09 -22.94
C ALA A 7 -1.53 -49.11 -21.76
N HIS A 8 -0.39 -48.44 -21.62
CA HIS A 8 -0.24 -47.28 -20.76
C HIS A 8 -0.79 -46.01 -21.49
N GLY A 9 -1.82 -45.43 -20.90
CA GLY A 9 -2.32 -44.12 -21.28
C GLY A 9 -1.71 -43.05 -20.37
N SER A 10 -0.78 -42.27 -20.90
CA SER A 10 -0.27 -41.06 -20.29
C SER A 10 -1.31 -39.93 -20.46
N GLY A 11 -2.02 -39.57 -19.41
CA GLY A 11 -2.91 -38.42 -19.36
C GLY A 11 -2.18 -37.18 -18.85
N ALA A 12 -1.74 -36.34 -19.79
CA ALA A 12 -1.27 -35.00 -19.48
C ALA A 12 -2.46 -34.11 -19.06
N TYR A 13 -2.51 -33.71 -17.81
CA TYR A 13 -3.43 -32.68 -17.34
C TYR A 13 -2.82 -31.31 -17.56
N HIS A 14 -3.02 -30.72 -18.75
CA HIS A 14 -2.97 -29.28 -18.95
C HIS A 14 -4.30 -28.69 -18.54
N SER A 15 -4.35 -28.04 -17.38
CA SER A 15 -5.47 -27.19 -16.98
C SER A 15 -4.96 -25.78 -16.78
N THR A 16 -4.80 -25.06 -17.87
CA THR A 16 -4.77 -23.60 -17.88
C THR A 16 -6.19 -23.07 -17.70
N LYS A 17 -6.64 -22.92 -16.47
CA LYS A 17 -7.84 -22.10 -16.20
C LYS A 17 -7.44 -20.63 -16.33
N ALA A 18 -7.68 -20.07 -17.52
CA ALA A 18 -7.74 -18.64 -17.73
C ALA A 18 -8.80 -18.06 -16.78
N VAL A 19 -8.36 -17.22 -15.84
CA VAL A 19 -9.26 -16.40 -15.04
C VAL A 19 -9.94 -15.44 -15.98
N ARG A 20 -11.18 -15.73 -16.35
CA ARG A 20 -12.05 -14.79 -17.06
C ARG A 20 -12.33 -13.62 -16.12
N MET A 21 -11.64 -12.51 -16.33
CA MET A 21 -12.03 -11.22 -15.78
C MET A 21 -13.40 -10.83 -16.37
N PHE A 22 -14.40 -10.80 -15.52
CA PHE A 22 -15.72 -10.25 -15.90
C PHE A 22 -15.56 -8.74 -16.05
N SER A 23 -15.50 -8.28 -17.31
CA SER A 23 -15.57 -6.87 -17.64
C SER A 23 -17.04 -6.42 -17.50
N PHE A 24 -17.40 -5.89 -16.35
CA PHE A 24 -18.63 -5.11 -16.18
C PHE A 24 -18.35 -3.64 -16.49
N ALA A 25 -18.13 -3.32 -17.76
CA ALA A 25 -18.15 -1.94 -18.23
C ALA A 25 -19.60 -1.44 -18.29
N ARG A 26 -20.13 -0.91 -17.19
CA ARG A 26 -21.34 -0.07 -17.25
C ARG A 26 -20.90 1.38 -17.46
N LEU A 27 -21.00 1.83 -18.71
CA LEU A 27 -20.94 3.25 -19.06
C LEU A 27 -22.21 3.94 -18.54
N PHE A 28 -22.09 4.76 -17.51
CA PHE A 28 -23.15 5.69 -17.12
C PHE A 28 -22.87 7.05 -17.77
N ARG A 29 -23.58 7.39 -18.83
CA ARG A 29 -23.71 8.79 -19.27
C ARG A 29 -24.66 9.49 -18.30
N ARG A 30 -24.14 10.49 -17.56
CA ARG A 30 -24.94 11.30 -16.65
C ARG A 30 -25.66 12.41 -17.43
N LYS A 31 -26.96 12.58 -17.21
CA LYS A 31 -27.72 13.79 -17.57
C LYS A 31 -27.31 14.93 -16.64
N ALA A 32 -27.22 16.14 -17.19
CA ALA A 32 -26.94 17.36 -16.44
C ALA A 32 -27.82 17.47 -15.20
N SER A 33 -27.20 17.74 -14.06
CA SER A 33 -27.84 17.83 -12.75
C SER A 33 -28.10 19.28 -12.35
N VAL A 34 -29.09 19.44 -11.50
CA VAL A 34 -29.47 20.57 -10.65
C VAL A 34 -28.33 21.55 -10.38
N ALA A 35 -28.60 22.86 -10.51
CA ALA A 35 -27.69 23.94 -10.21
C ALA A 35 -27.13 23.76 -8.77
N SER A 36 -25.90 23.29 -8.65
CA SER A 36 -25.16 23.25 -7.40
C SER A 36 -24.71 24.67 -7.05
N ASP A 37 -24.62 24.96 -5.77
CA ASP A 37 -24.00 26.21 -5.28
C ASP A 37 -22.67 26.41 -5.99
N PRO A 38 -22.48 27.52 -6.74
CA PRO A 38 -21.24 27.76 -7.47
C PRO A 38 -20.02 27.91 -6.57
N SER A 39 -20.18 28.09 -5.28
CA SER A 39 -19.08 28.18 -4.30
C SER A 39 -18.71 26.85 -3.66
N ALA A 40 -19.56 25.80 -3.79
CA ALA A 40 -19.25 24.50 -3.20
C ALA A 40 -18.12 23.78 -3.95
N PRO A 41 -17.23 23.05 -3.22
CA PRO A 41 -16.22 22.20 -3.87
C PRO A 41 -16.87 21.16 -4.79
N LEU A 42 -16.17 20.83 -5.87
CA LEU A 42 -16.59 19.78 -6.81
C LEU A 42 -16.22 18.41 -6.25
N THR A 43 -16.87 17.36 -6.78
CA THR A 43 -16.49 15.97 -6.56
C THR A 43 -16.06 15.31 -7.87
N LEU A 44 -15.29 14.22 -7.79
CA LEU A 44 -14.95 13.39 -8.97
C LEU A 44 -16.20 12.96 -9.75
N ALA A 45 -17.29 12.69 -9.03
CA ALA A 45 -18.56 12.33 -9.65
C ALA A 45 -19.21 13.46 -10.45
N ASP A 46 -18.92 14.71 -10.13
CA ASP A 46 -19.47 15.87 -10.84
C ASP A 46 -18.71 16.17 -12.12
N VAL A 47 -17.39 15.92 -12.14
CA VAL A 47 -16.47 16.40 -13.20
C VAL A 47 -15.93 15.29 -14.11
N ALA A 48 -15.91 14.03 -13.68
CA ALA A 48 -15.37 12.95 -14.49
C ALA A 48 -16.16 12.74 -15.78
N THR A 49 -15.48 12.71 -16.91
CA THR A 49 -16.08 12.41 -18.22
C THR A 49 -16.36 10.91 -18.36
N THR A 50 -15.54 10.08 -17.75
CA THR A 50 -15.79 8.64 -17.60
C THR A 50 -15.41 8.15 -16.20
N MET A 51 -16.08 7.11 -15.75
CA MET A 51 -15.76 6.39 -14.52
C MET A 51 -15.91 4.89 -14.76
N ARG A 52 -14.91 4.13 -14.31
CA ARG A 52 -14.99 2.66 -14.32
C ARG A 52 -14.65 2.08 -12.97
N VAL A 53 -15.29 0.98 -12.62
CA VAL A 53 -14.95 0.18 -11.46
C VAL A 53 -13.75 -0.71 -11.80
N LEU A 54 -12.69 -0.64 -11.00
CA LEU A 54 -11.52 -1.52 -11.12
C LEU A 54 -11.69 -2.76 -10.26
N ASP A 55 -12.21 -2.59 -9.03
CA ASP A 55 -12.26 -3.62 -8.01
C ASP A 55 -13.25 -3.26 -6.90
N SER A 56 -13.48 -4.20 -5.98
CA SER A 56 -14.28 -3.96 -4.78
C SER A 56 -13.79 -4.80 -3.62
N ALA A 57 -13.82 -4.21 -2.41
CA ALA A 57 -13.57 -4.88 -1.16
C ALA A 57 -14.86 -4.98 -0.35
N GLN A 58 -15.07 -6.13 0.27
CA GLN A 58 -16.13 -6.34 1.24
C GLN A 58 -15.59 -6.18 2.67
N VAL A 59 -16.47 -5.92 3.63
CA VAL A 59 -16.11 -5.93 5.05
C VAL A 59 -15.56 -7.30 5.43
N GLN A 60 -14.39 -7.32 6.07
CA GLN A 60 -13.75 -8.52 6.56
C GLN A 60 -13.28 -8.31 8.00
N PRO A 61 -13.38 -9.32 8.89
CA PRO A 61 -12.80 -9.26 10.21
C PRO A 61 -11.27 -9.25 10.12
N ALA A 62 -10.61 -8.68 11.13
CA ALA A 62 -9.16 -8.69 11.23
C ALA A 62 -8.60 -10.12 11.20
N GLY A 63 -7.55 -10.34 10.40
CA GLY A 63 -6.82 -11.62 10.32
C GLY A 63 -5.83 -11.79 11.46
N LEU A 64 -6.30 -11.74 12.71
CA LEU A 64 -5.45 -11.83 13.91
C LEU A 64 -4.96 -13.27 14.15
N VAL A 65 -3.80 -13.39 14.82
CA VAL A 65 -3.39 -14.63 15.45
C VAL A 65 -4.52 -15.09 16.38
N GLN A 66 -4.91 -16.35 16.28
CA GLN A 66 -6.08 -16.88 17.01
C GLN A 66 -5.95 -16.69 18.53
N ASP A 67 -7.03 -16.29 19.15
CA ASP A 67 -7.13 -16.19 20.62
C ASP A 67 -6.86 -17.53 21.27
N GLY A 68 -6.10 -17.52 22.37
CA GLY A 68 -5.72 -18.72 23.11
C GLY A 68 -4.56 -19.53 22.51
N CYS A 69 -4.06 -19.18 21.32
CA CYS A 69 -2.86 -19.83 20.75
C CYS A 69 -1.56 -19.43 21.46
N LEU A 70 -1.58 -18.31 22.19
CA LEU A 70 -0.44 -17.87 22.99
C LEU A 70 -0.70 -18.09 24.48
N PRO A 71 0.34 -18.50 25.25
CA PRO A 71 0.24 -18.74 26.68
C PRO A 71 -0.25 -17.49 27.45
N GLY A 72 -0.94 -17.70 28.57
CA GLY A 72 -1.39 -16.64 29.45
C GLY A 72 -2.64 -15.89 28.99
N GLY A 73 -3.34 -16.35 27.96
CA GLY A 73 -4.56 -15.69 27.47
C GLY A 73 -4.32 -14.33 26.82
N ALA A 74 -3.10 -14.07 26.37
CA ALA A 74 -2.75 -12.84 25.68
C ALA A 74 -3.58 -12.65 24.41
N HIS A 75 -3.89 -11.39 24.10
CA HIS A 75 -4.70 -11.01 22.97
C HIS A 75 -4.00 -9.97 22.12
N SER A 76 -4.15 -10.10 20.81
CA SER A 76 -3.68 -9.10 19.86
C SER A 76 -4.47 -7.80 19.97
N LEU A 77 -3.83 -6.66 19.76
CA LEU A 77 -4.49 -5.39 19.53
C LEU A 77 -5.44 -5.48 18.32
N PHE A 78 -6.36 -4.57 18.21
CA PHE A 78 -7.38 -4.51 17.14
C PHE A 78 -8.44 -5.62 17.16
N ARG A 79 -8.69 -6.25 18.31
CA ARG A 79 -9.81 -7.20 18.44
C ARG A 79 -11.13 -6.52 18.04
N GLY A 80 -11.91 -7.23 17.21
CA GLY A 80 -13.17 -6.72 16.69
C GLY A 80 -13.05 -5.68 15.59
N TRP A 81 -11.84 -5.29 15.19
CA TRP A 81 -11.66 -4.42 14.04
C TRP A 81 -12.08 -5.13 12.74
N GLN A 82 -12.70 -4.35 11.86
CA GLN A 82 -13.14 -4.81 10.54
C GLN A 82 -12.67 -3.84 9.47
N SER A 83 -12.31 -4.37 8.31
CA SER A 83 -12.00 -3.56 7.14
C SER A 83 -13.21 -2.75 6.69
N LYS A 84 -12.97 -1.69 5.91
CA LYS A 84 -14.04 -0.89 5.31
C LYS A 84 -14.45 -1.48 3.96
N PRO A 85 -15.75 -1.40 3.58
CA PRO A 85 -16.15 -1.71 2.22
C PRO A 85 -15.63 -0.62 1.28
N LEU A 86 -15.22 -1.01 0.09
CA LEU A 86 -14.72 -0.07 -0.91
C LEU A 86 -15.09 -0.53 -2.32
N ILE A 87 -15.44 0.42 -3.17
CA ILE A 87 -15.46 0.26 -4.63
C ILE A 87 -14.31 1.09 -5.18
N LEU A 88 -13.28 0.43 -5.67
CA LEU A 88 -12.13 1.09 -6.29
C LEU A 88 -12.50 1.56 -7.69
N ARG A 89 -12.33 2.85 -7.94
CA ARG A 89 -12.70 3.48 -9.20
C ARG A 89 -11.51 4.12 -9.88
N GLN A 90 -11.62 4.21 -11.19
CA GLN A 90 -10.77 5.03 -12.04
C GLN A 90 -11.65 6.05 -12.76
N TYR A 91 -11.16 7.27 -12.83
CA TYR A 91 -11.85 8.42 -13.43
C TYR A 91 -11.01 9.00 -14.57
N GLU A 92 -11.68 9.58 -15.53
CA GLU A 92 -11.09 10.41 -16.57
C GLU A 92 -11.53 11.84 -16.35
N LEU A 93 -10.56 12.75 -16.21
CA LEU A 93 -10.75 14.18 -15.98
C LEU A 93 -10.22 14.94 -17.19
N GLU A 94 -10.92 16.00 -17.62
CA GLU A 94 -10.49 16.86 -18.73
C GLU A 94 -10.34 18.29 -18.28
N ASP A 95 -9.30 18.99 -18.82
CA ASP A 95 -8.97 20.39 -18.57
C ASP A 95 -8.95 20.70 -17.07
N VAL A 96 -8.03 20.06 -16.37
CA VAL A 96 -7.85 20.18 -14.91
C VAL A 96 -6.49 20.75 -14.57
N VAL A 97 -6.40 21.40 -13.40
CA VAL A 97 -5.16 21.90 -12.82
C VAL A 97 -4.84 21.11 -11.56
N LEU A 98 -3.64 20.58 -11.45
CA LEU A 98 -3.15 19.93 -10.23
C LEU A 98 -2.43 20.98 -9.37
N ASP A 99 -2.89 21.20 -8.15
CA ASP A 99 -2.09 21.86 -7.12
C ASP A 99 -1.11 20.85 -6.51
N ARG A 100 0.19 21.09 -6.67
CA ARG A 100 1.22 20.14 -6.25
C ARG A 100 1.43 20.11 -4.74
N ASN A 101 1.09 21.18 -4.02
CA ASN A 101 1.26 21.19 -2.56
C ASN A 101 0.23 20.34 -1.84
N LEU A 102 -1.04 20.50 -2.23
CA LEU A 102 -2.12 19.73 -1.61
C LEU A 102 -2.44 18.43 -2.35
N MET A 103 -1.86 18.21 -3.54
CA MET A 103 -2.19 17.10 -4.43
C MET A 103 -3.69 17.02 -4.74
N VAL A 104 -4.31 18.19 -4.96
CA VAL A 104 -5.73 18.37 -5.27
C VAL A 104 -5.88 18.87 -6.69
N PHE A 105 -6.79 18.26 -7.44
CA PHE A 105 -7.17 18.76 -8.75
C PHE A 105 -8.23 19.86 -8.65
N LEU A 106 -8.13 20.83 -9.56
CA LEU A 106 -9.12 21.88 -9.77
C LEU A 106 -9.73 21.74 -11.16
N LYS A 107 -11.04 21.98 -11.28
CA LYS A 107 -11.77 22.11 -12.54
C LYS A 107 -12.46 23.47 -12.56
N ASP A 108 -12.25 24.25 -13.63
CA ASP A 108 -12.80 25.60 -13.80
C ASP A 108 -12.54 26.50 -12.58
N GLY A 109 -11.31 26.45 -12.04
CA GLY A 109 -10.87 27.23 -10.88
C GLY A 109 -11.36 26.71 -9.52
N ARG A 110 -12.15 25.65 -9.46
CA ARG A 110 -12.76 25.08 -8.24
C ARG A 110 -12.09 23.77 -7.85
N PRO A 111 -11.77 23.53 -6.57
CA PRO A 111 -11.16 22.28 -6.13
C PRO A 111 -12.12 21.09 -6.27
N ILE A 112 -11.59 19.96 -6.72
CA ILE A 112 -12.27 18.65 -6.69
C ILE A 112 -11.92 18.03 -5.35
N ALA A 113 -12.78 18.27 -4.34
CA ALA A 113 -12.45 18.02 -2.93
C ALA A 113 -12.09 16.55 -2.62
N ASP A 114 -12.73 15.61 -3.30
CA ASP A 114 -12.48 14.18 -3.09
C ASP A 114 -11.25 13.64 -3.84
N THR A 115 -10.43 14.51 -4.46
CA THR A 115 -9.06 14.18 -4.85
C THR A 115 -8.04 14.43 -3.72
N SER A 116 -8.43 15.13 -2.65
CA SER A 116 -7.57 15.35 -1.50
C SER A 116 -7.37 14.09 -0.68
N TYR A 117 -6.17 13.95 -0.09
CA TYR A 117 -5.86 12.89 0.85
C TYR A 117 -5.32 13.50 2.16
N LEU A 118 -6.07 13.37 3.25
CA LEU A 118 -5.72 13.87 4.58
C LEU A 118 -5.35 15.37 4.65
N GLN A 119 -5.85 16.17 3.72
CA GLN A 119 -5.67 17.62 3.74
C GLN A 119 -6.74 18.29 4.61
N PRO A 120 -6.40 19.39 5.30
CA PRO A 120 -7.39 20.17 6.03
C PRO A 120 -8.51 20.65 5.09
N PRO A 121 -9.81 20.42 5.42
CA PRO A 121 -10.91 20.79 4.53
C PRO A 121 -10.91 22.27 4.14
N GLN A 122 -10.55 23.18 5.06
CA GLN A 122 -10.48 24.60 4.78
C GLN A 122 -9.38 24.92 3.75
N ALA A 123 -8.19 24.31 3.87
CA ALA A 123 -7.10 24.50 2.89
C ALA A 123 -7.49 24.03 1.48
N VAL A 124 -8.30 22.98 1.38
CA VAL A 124 -8.86 22.53 0.10
C VAL A 124 -9.91 23.49 -0.42
N ALA A 125 -10.80 23.98 0.44
CA ALA A 125 -11.88 24.90 0.04
C ALA A 125 -11.32 26.26 -0.44
N ASP A 126 -10.22 26.74 0.17
CA ASP A 126 -9.57 28.03 -0.15
C ASP A 126 -8.65 27.94 -1.39
N LEU A 127 -8.49 26.74 -1.97
CA LEU A 127 -7.58 26.54 -3.09
C LEU A 127 -8.11 27.17 -4.37
N THR A 128 -7.25 27.98 -5.00
CA THR A 128 -7.53 28.65 -6.28
C THR A 128 -6.40 28.42 -7.28
N VAL A 129 -6.67 28.71 -8.55
CA VAL A 129 -5.60 28.75 -9.56
C VAL A 129 -4.74 29.99 -9.35
N ARG A 130 -3.42 29.80 -9.33
CA ARG A 130 -2.41 30.84 -9.20
C ARG A 130 -1.68 30.98 -10.54
N GLU A 131 -1.99 32.02 -11.27
CA GLU A 131 -1.45 32.24 -12.63
C GLU A 131 0.09 32.28 -12.67
N ASP A 132 0.73 32.88 -11.65
CA ASP A 132 2.19 32.99 -11.57
C ASP A 132 2.91 31.67 -11.35
N ASP A 133 2.22 30.68 -10.74
CA ASP A 133 2.75 29.35 -10.44
C ASP A 133 2.31 28.29 -11.47
N LEU A 134 1.45 28.67 -12.42
CA LEU A 134 0.83 27.72 -13.33
C LEU A 134 1.78 27.34 -14.47
N VAL A 135 2.05 26.04 -14.57
CA VAL A 135 2.74 25.41 -15.70
C VAL A 135 1.67 24.97 -16.71
N PRO A 136 1.62 25.55 -17.91
CA PRO A 136 0.60 25.22 -18.90
C PRO A 136 0.81 23.81 -19.47
N ALA A 137 -0.29 23.19 -19.89
CA ALA A 137 -0.24 21.93 -20.61
C ALA A 137 0.46 22.13 -21.97
N PRO A 138 1.49 21.35 -22.31
CA PRO A 138 2.17 21.46 -23.60
C PRO A 138 1.22 21.11 -24.75
N ALA A 139 1.46 21.67 -25.93
CA ALA A 139 0.74 21.29 -27.13
C ALA A 139 0.94 19.81 -27.44
N GLY A 140 -0.15 19.10 -27.76
CA GLY A 140 -0.09 17.66 -28.04
C GLY A 140 0.19 16.80 -26.80
N GLN A 141 -0.02 17.31 -25.58
CA GLN A 141 0.12 16.52 -24.35
C GLN A 141 -0.69 15.22 -24.46
N PRO A 142 -0.07 14.05 -24.21
CA PRO A 142 -0.80 12.79 -24.17
C PRO A 142 -1.77 12.75 -22.97
N VAL A 143 -2.60 11.72 -22.91
CA VAL A 143 -3.33 11.42 -21.68
C VAL A 143 -2.33 11.17 -20.56
N MET A 144 -2.50 11.84 -19.43
CA MET A 144 -1.63 11.71 -18.27
C MET A 144 -2.30 10.87 -17.18
N ALA A 145 -1.53 10.25 -16.30
CA ALA A 145 -2.08 9.53 -15.15
C ALA A 145 -1.47 10.06 -13.86
N ALA A 146 -2.32 10.43 -12.90
CA ALA A 146 -1.90 10.77 -11.54
C ALA A 146 -1.54 9.49 -10.77
N CYS A 147 -0.31 9.39 -10.26
CA CYS A 147 0.20 8.12 -9.72
C CYS A 147 0.60 8.18 -8.25
N PHE A 148 0.58 9.33 -7.59
CA PHE A 148 1.08 9.48 -6.23
C PHE A 148 0.27 10.50 -5.42
N ASP A 149 0.37 10.43 -4.10
CA ASP A 149 -0.19 11.39 -3.15
C ASP A 149 0.88 12.37 -2.61
N HIS A 150 0.49 13.29 -1.74
CA HIS A 150 1.41 14.28 -1.17
C HIS A 150 2.47 13.69 -0.21
N TRP A 151 2.29 12.44 0.25
CA TRP A 151 3.24 11.68 1.07
C TRP A 151 4.14 10.76 0.26
N SER A 152 4.34 11.05 -1.02
CA SER A 152 5.06 10.19 -1.97
C SER A 152 6.49 9.80 -1.55
N THR A 153 7.15 10.59 -0.69
CA THR A 153 8.47 10.24 -0.14
C THR A 153 8.42 9.16 0.95
N ASN A 154 7.22 8.86 1.47
CA ASN A 154 7.01 7.81 2.44
C ASN A 154 6.84 6.47 1.74
N TYR A 155 7.66 5.47 2.10
CA TYR A 155 7.68 4.16 1.46
C TYR A 155 6.33 3.43 1.56
N TYR A 156 5.58 3.54 2.70
CA TYR A 156 4.25 2.98 2.84
C TYR A 156 3.28 3.54 1.79
N HIS A 157 3.18 4.87 1.68
CA HIS A 157 2.29 5.52 0.72
C HIS A 157 2.61 5.13 -0.72
N TRP A 158 3.89 5.05 -1.05
CA TRP A 158 4.30 4.62 -2.38
C TRP A 158 3.89 3.18 -2.67
N VAL A 159 4.15 2.24 -1.76
CA VAL A 159 3.81 0.83 -1.93
C VAL A 159 2.30 0.62 -1.98
N VAL A 160 1.53 1.29 -1.12
CA VAL A 160 0.08 1.06 -0.98
C VAL A 160 -0.75 1.86 -1.99
N HIS A 161 -0.28 3.04 -2.42
CA HIS A 161 -1.03 3.92 -3.33
C HIS A 161 -0.47 3.90 -4.76
N THR A 162 0.83 4.14 -4.92
CA THR A 162 1.44 4.27 -6.25
C THR A 162 1.58 2.93 -6.96
N VAL A 163 2.07 1.89 -6.29
CA VAL A 163 2.29 0.57 -6.92
C VAL A 163 0.98 -0.02 -7.47
N PRO A 164 -0.16 -0.07 -6.74
CA PRO A 164 -1.43 -0.54 -7.30
C PRO A 164 -1.97 0.36 -8.42
N THR A 165 -1.71 1.68 -8.37
CA THR A 165 -2.07 2.61 -9.43
C THR A 165 -1.33 2.28 -10.73
N LEU A 166 0.01 2.15 -10.67
CA LEU A 166 0.84 1.78 -11.82
C LEU A 166 0.42 0.41 -12.39
N PHE A 167 0.19 -0.56 -11.52
CA PHE A 167 -0.31 -1.88 -11.93
C PHE A 167 -1.65 -1.78 -12.68
N SER A 168 -2.61 -1.02 -12.15
CA SER A 168 -3.93 -0.84 -12.77
C SER A 168 -3.83 -0.17 -14.14
N LEU A 169 -2.96 0.83 -14.29
CA LEU A 169 -2.66 1.48 -15.56
C LEU A 169 -2.08 0.46 -16.56
N ARG A 170 -1.10 -0.32 -16.13
CA ARG A 170 -0.49 -1.37 -16.97
C ARG A 170 -1.52 -2.40 -17.43
N GLN A 171 -2.36 -2.88 -16.52
CA GLN A 171 -3.42 -3.84 -16.83
C GLN A 171 -4.46 -3.29 -17.82
N SER A 172 -4.67 -1.98 -17.83
CA SER A 172 -5.59 -1.32 -18.75
C SER A 172 -4.98 -1.01 -20.13
N GLY A 173 -3.71 -1.36 -20.37
CA GLY A 173 -3.01 -1.02 -21.60
C GLY A 173 -2.73 0.48 -21.73
N PHE A 174 -2.58 1.21 -20.62
CA PHE A 174 -2.29 2.64 -20.63
C PHE A 174 -0.90 2.91 -21.23
N GLU A 175 -0.84 3.73 -22.26
CA GLU A 175 0.40 4.13 -22.96
C GLU A 175 0.71 5.62 -22.83
N GLY A 176 -0.08 6.35 -22.05
CA GLY A 176 0.09 7.78 -21.82
C GLY A 176 1.28 8.13 -20.94
N GLY A 177 1.36 9.38 -20.52
CA GLY A 177 2.39 9.88 -19.59
C GLY A 177 2.01 9.71 -18.14
N LEU A 178 3.01 9.60 -17.24
CA LEU A 178 2.78 9.60 -15.81
C LEU A 178 2.99 10.99 -15.23
N ILE A 179 2.21 11.35 -14.22
CA ILE A 179 2.45 12.50 -13.35
C ILE A 179 3.13 11.95 -12.10
N LEU A 180 4.39 12.35 -11.87
CA LEU A 180 5.23 11.84 -10.80
C LEU A 180 5.93 12.98 -10.03
N PRO A 181 6.36 12.76 -8.78
CA PRO A 181 7.26 13.66 -8.07
C PRO A 181 8.68 13.51 -8.61
N GLN A 182 9.63 14.34 -8.16
CA GLN A 182 11.04 14.01 -8.29
C GLN A 182 11.30 12.64 -7.65
N LEU A 183 11.78 11.69 -8.44
CA LEU A 183 11.94 10.30 -8.01
C LEU A 183 13.27 10.09 -7.28
N THR A 184 13.21 9.28 -6.24
CA THR A 184 14.38 8.65 -5.64
C THR A 184 14.74 7.35 -6.40
N PRO A 185 15.97 6.80 -6.25
CA PRO A 185 16.36 5.56 -6.95
C PRO A 185 15.41 4.38 -6.73
N TRP A 186 14.89 4.19 -5.51
CA TRP A 186 13.97 3.10 -5.20
C TRP A 186 12.57 3.30 -5.83
N GLN A 187 12.14 4.56 -6.00
CA GLN A 187 10.90 4.89 -6.71
C GLN A 187 11.06 4.61 -8.22
N GLU A 188 12.16 5.06 -8.82
CA GLU A 188 12.46 4.73 -10.23
C GLU A 188 12.50 3.23 -10.47
N GLU A 189 13.12 2.46 -9.57
CA GLU A 189 13.16 0.99 -9.66
C GLU A 189 11.74 0.44 -9.75
N THR A 190 10.81 0.84 -8.89
CA THR A 190 9.42 0.36 -8.89
C THR A 190 8.63 0.80 -10.12
N VAL A 191 8.84 2.01 -10.64
CA VAL A 191 8.22 2.49 -11.88
C VAL A 191 8.65 1.63 -13.06
N ARG A 192 9.97 1.35 -13.19
CA ARG A 192 10.52 0.48 -14.24
C ARG A 192 10.02 -0.95 -14.13
N MET A 193 9.97 -1.50 -12.92
CA MET A 193 9.43 -2.85 -12.66
C MET A 193 7.95 -2.97 -13.04
N ASN A 194 7.16 -1.88 -12.94
CA ASN A 194 5.78 -1.84 -13.45
C ASN A 194 5.71 -1.66 -14.98
N GLY A 195 6.84 -1.59 -15.68
CA GLY A 195 6.91 -1.49 -17.13
C GLY A 195 6.71 -0.09 -17.69
N PHE A 196 6.93 0.94 -16.88
CA PHE A 196 6.92 2.33 -17.32
C PHE A 196 8.34 2.91 -17.38
N ASP A 197 8.53 3.88 -18.28
CA ASP A 197 9.77 4.63 -18.37
C ASP A 197 9.64 5.95 -17.58
N PRO A 198 10.39 6.14 -16.48
CA PRO A 198 10.37 7.38 -15.72
C PRO A 198 10.75 8.61 -16.53
N ALA A 199 11.57 8.47 -17.57
CA ALA A 199 11.98 9.58 -18.44
C ALA A 199 10.81 10.15 -19.26
N ARG A 200 9.71 9.43 -19.40
CA ARG A 200 8.49 9.89 -20.09
C ARG A 200 7.47 10.52 -19.15
N ALA A 201 7.78 10.64 -17.86
CA ALA A 201 6.90 11.24 -16.89
C ALA A 201 6.98 12.78 -16.90
N THR A 202 5.89 13.43 -16.56
CA THR A 202 5.89 14.83 -16.14
C THR A 202 6.24 14.87 -14.66
N ILE A 203 7.44 15.37 -14.36
CA ILE A 203 7.90 15.60 -12.99
C ILE A 203 7.28 16.87 -12.46
N THR A 204 6.64 16.79 -11.30
CA THR A 204 5.97 17.92 -10.67
C THR A 204 6.68 18.33 -9.38
N GLU A 205 6.85 19.63 -9.20
CA GLU A 205 7.58 20.22 -8.08
C GLU A 205 6.63 20.89 -7.08
N PRO A 206 6.89 20.85 -5.78
CA PRO A 206 6.15 21.62 -4.78
C PRO A 206 6.17 23.13 -5.12
N GLY A 207 5.14 23.85 -4.71
CA GLY A 207 5.00 25.29 -4.97
C GLY A 207 4.36 25.64 -6.30
N ARG A 208 4.24 24.69 -7.22
CA ARG A 208 3.70 24.89 -8.57
C ARG A 208 2.31 24.29 -8.73
N GLN A 209 1.61 24.76 -9.75
CA GLN A 209 0.38 24.18 -10.28
C GLN A 209 0.60 23.75 -11.74
N TYR A 210 -0.05 22.67 -12.16
CA TYR A 210 0.16 22.08 -13.48
C TYR A 210 -1.17 21.88 -14.18
N ALA A 211 -1.33 22.49 -15.37
CA ALA A 211 -2.49 22.23 -16.21
C ALA A 211 -2.34 20.92 -16.99
N PHE A 212 -3.43 20.17 -17.09
CA PHE A 212 -3.50 18.95 -17.86
C PHE A 212 -4.78 18.92 -18.70
N ARG A 213 -4.65 18.53 -19.97
CA ARG A 213 -5.82 18.37 -20.86
C ARG A 213 -6.65 17.16 -20.53
N LYS A 214 -6.00 16.05 -20.18
CA LYS A 214 -6.68 14.79 -19.84
C LYS A 214 -5.88 13.99 -18.84
N VAL A 215 -6.54 13.60 -17.74
CA VAL A 215 -5.91 12.87 -16.63
C VAL A 215 -6.72 11.63 -16.28
N ILE A 216 -6.04 10.50 -16.16
CA ILE A 216 -6.55 9.32 -15.48
C ILE A 216 -6.23 9.44 -13.99
N TYR A 217 -7.23 9.31 -13.14
CA TYR A 217 -7.13 9.37 -11.68
C TYR A 217 -7.73 8.10 -11.08
N THR A 218 -7.10 7.53 -10.04
CA THR A 218 -7.62 6.34 -9.34
C THR A 218 -7.81 6.64 -7.85
N ASP A 219 -8.79 5.99 -7.25
CA ASP A 219 -9.04 6.09 -5.80
C ASP A 219 -7.84 5.64 -4.94
N CYS A 220 -6.92 4.85 -5.48
CA CYS A 220 -5.67 4.47 -4.77
C CYS A 220 -4.86 5.70 -4.35
N VAL A 221 -4.76 6.71 -5.23
CA VAL A 221 -3.96 7.94 -4.99
C VAL A 221 -4.43 8.72 -3.77
N ARG A 222 -5.70 8.59 -3.40
CA ARG A 222 -6.29 9.24 -2.22
C ARG A 222 -6.45 8.33 -1.00
N GLY A 223 -5.64 7.28 -0.89
CA GLY A 223 -5.62 6.39 0.28
C GLY A 223 -6.84 5.49 0.43
N ALA A 224 -7.61 5.28 -0.65
CA ALA A 224 -8.83 4.45 -0.57
C ALA A 224 -8.55 3.02 -0.09
N ALA A 225 -7.36 2.48 -0.35
CA ALA A 225 -6.96 1.13 0.02
C ALA A 225 -6.42 0.98 1.45
N ASP A 226 -6.19 2.07 2.20
CA ASP A 226 -5.54 2.03 3.53
C ASP A 226 -6.26 1.11 4.53
N PHE A 227 -7.58 1.03 4.43
CA PHE A 227 -8.40 0.23 5.34
C PHE A 227 -9.29 -0.78 4.62
N SER A 228 -8.94 -1.13 3.38
CA SER A 228 -9.74 -2.01 2.51
C SER A 228 -8.85 -2.94 1.71
N PRO A 229 -8.77 -4.24 2.08
CA PRO A 229 -7.99 -5.21 1.29
C PRO A 229 -8.63 -5.39 -0.10
N LEU A 230 -7.83 -5.18 -1.15
CA LEU A 230 -8.27 -5.19 -2.55
C LEU A 230 -7.54 -6.27 -3.36
N PRO A 231 -8.22 -7.11 -4.14
CA PRO A 231 -7.59 -8.06 -5.06
C PRO A 231 -6.59 -7.40 -6.01
N THR A 232 -6.89 -6.20 -6.51
CA THR A 232 -5.98 -5.41 -7.37
C THR A 232 -4.65 -5.11 -6.69
N SER A 233 -4.66 -4.65 -5.42
CA SER A 233 -3.42 -4.38 -4.67
C SER A 233 -2.60 -5.65 -4.47
N ARG A 234 -3.25 -6.75 -4.09
CA ARG A 234 -2.59 -8.04 -3.95
C ARG A 234 -1.95 -8.50 -5.26
N ALA A 235 -2.65 -8.38 -6.38
CA ALA A 235 -2.14 -8.73 -7.69
C ALA A 235 -0.94 -7.86 -8.09
N ALA A 236 -0.97 -6.56 -7.76
CA ALA A 236 0.13 -5.64 -7.98
C ALA A 236 1.39 -6.08 -7.24
N TYR A 237 1.27 -6.41 -5.95
CA TYR A 237 2.40 -6.85 -5.13
C TYR A 237 2.99 -8.16 -5.63
N HIS A 238 2.16 -9.16 -5.92
CA HIS A 238 2.63 -10.43 -6.48
C HIS A 238 3.33 -10.26 -7.83
N THR A 239 2.79 -9.40 -8.71
CA THR A 239 3.38 -9.14 -10.02
C THR A 239 4.74 -8.47 -9.88
N LEU A 240 4.84 -7.47 -8.99
CA LEU A 240 6.09 -6.75 -8.79
C LEU A 240 7.16 -7.65 -8.14
N ALA A 241 6.79 -8.45 -7.15
CA ALA A 241 7.69 -9.43 -6.54
C ALA A 241 8.19 -10.48 -7.54
N ALA A 242 7.33 -10.92 -8.48
CA ALA A 242 7.74 -11.83 -9.56
C ALA A 242 8.78 -11.18 -10.49
N GLN A 243 8.71 -9.87 -10.77
CA GLN A 243 9.75 -9.14 -11.51
C GLN A 243 11.10 -9.13 -10.78
N ALA A 244 11.08 -9.16 -9.45
CA ALA A 244 12.28 -9.31 -8.63
C ALA A 244 12.81 -10.76 -8.56
N GLY A 245 12.16 -11.70 -9.24
CA GLY A 245 12.53 -13.12 -9.24
C GLY A 245 11.97 -13.92 -8.06
N VAL A 246 10.99 -13.36 -7.32
CA VAL A 246 10.27 -14.10 -6.28
C VAL A 246 9.30 -15.09 -6.94
N THR A 247 9.46 -16.36 -6.65
CA THR A 247 8.68 -17.46 -7.28
C THR A 247 7.40 -17.81 -6.53
N GLY A 248 7.26 -17.32 -5.29
CA GLY A 248 6.20 -17.70 -4.36
C GLY A 248 6.37 -19.10 -3.74
N ARG A 249 7.52 -19.76 -3.99
CA ARG A 249 7.86 -21.08 -3.45
C ARG A 249 9.01 -21.07 -2.46
N GLU A 250 9.58 -19.89 -2.19
CA GLU A 250 10.68 -19.71 -1.25
C GLU A 250 10.31 -20.30 0.11
N PRO A 251 11.23 -21.05 0.77
CA PRO A 251 10.97 -21.55 2.12
C PRO A 251 10.87 -20.35 3.10
N ARG A 252 9.87 -20.38 3.98
CA ARG A 252 9.71 -19.38 5.06
C ARG A 252 10.57 -19.77 6.23
N THR A 253 11.83 -19.35 6.25
CA THR A 253 12.83 -19.75 7.23
C THR A 253 13.40 -18.60 8.05
N LEU A 254 13.14 -17.35 7.65
CA LEU A 254 13.73 -16.19 8.30
C LEU A 254 12.77 -15.58 9.31
N ASP A 255 13.29 -15.27 10.49
CA ASP A 255 12.65 -14.39 11.44
C ASP A 255 13.31 -13.03 11.32
N LEU A 256 12.54 -12.01 10.94
CA LEU A 256 13.04 -10.67 10.63
C LEU A 256 12.66 -9.69 11.73
N PHE A 257 13.59 -8.82 12.10
CA PHE A 257 13.29 -7.62 12.87
C PHE A 257 13.60 -6.39 12.03
N ILE A 258 12.58 -5.55 11.81
CA ILE A 258 12.73 -4.27 11.09
C ILE A 258 13.18 -3.22 12.07
N GLU A 259 14.46 -2.84 12.01
CA GLU A 259 15.05 -1.76 12.77
C GLU A 259 14.81 -0.42 12.07
N ARG A 260 14.43 0.61 12.83
CA ARG A 260 14.09 1.95 12.32
C ARG A 260 15.24 2.97 12.44
N GLY A 261 16.46 2.53 12.56
CA GLY A 261 17.67 3.28 12.96
C GLY A 261 17.94 4.65 12.31
N GLY A 262 17.15 5.12 11.36
CA GLY A 262 17.22 6.45 10.75
C GLY A 262 15.90 7.21 10.82
N ALA A 263 14.90 6.70 11.53
CA ALA A 263 13.59 7.33 11.62
C ALA A 263 13.64 8.64 12.40
N SER A 264 12.84 9.64 11.98
CA SER A 264 12.68 10.91 12.70
C SER A 264 11.47 10.92 13.64
N ASN A 265 10.54 9.97 13.47
CA ASN A 265 9.26 9.94 14.17
C ASN A 265 9.10 8.66 15.00
N ARG A 266 8.41 8.74 16.12
CA ARG A 266 8.08 7.61 17.01
C ARG A 266 9.31 6.79 17.40
N LEU A 267 10.42 7.45 17.71
CA LEU A 267 11.63 6.79 18.17
C LEU A 267 11.39 6.14 19.53
N MET A 268 11.98 4.96 19.71
CA MET A 268 12.03 4.26 20.98
C MET A 268 13.45 4.34 21.54
N PRO A 269 13.64 4.75 22.82
CA PRO A 269 14.97 5.04 23.36
C PRO A 269 15.96 3.89 23.30
N ASN A 270 15.47 2.64 23.34
CA ASN A 270 16.28 1.42 23.41
C ASN A 270 15.98 0.43 22.25
N GLU A 271 15.66 0.93 21.08
CA GLU A 271 15.43 0.06 19.90
C GLU A 271 16.66 -0.79 19.56
N ALA A 272 17.86 -0.24 19.75
CA ALA A 272 19.10 -0.97 19.54
C ALA A 272 19.28 -2.17 20.51
N ASP A 273 18.85 -2.02 21.77
CA ASP A 273 18.89 -3.13 22.75
C ASP A 273 17.92 -4.25 22.33
N LEU A 274 16.73 -3.87 21.83
CA LEU A 274 15.79 -4.84 21.30
C LEU A 274 16.34 -5.54 20.05
N ALA A 275 16.95 -4.80 19.13
CA ALA A 275 17.58 -5.36 17.94
C ALA A 275 18.68 -6.37 18.29
N GLN A 276 19.54 -6.02 19.24
CA GLN A 276 20.59 -6.93 19.73
C GLN A 276 19.99 -8.20 20.36
N ALA A 277 19.03 -8.07 21.26
CA ALA A 277 18.43 -9.21 21.95
C ALA A 277 17.66 -10.14 20.99
N LEU A 278 17.02 -9.58 19.95
CA LEU A 278 16.38 -10.38 18.90
C LEU A 278 17.44 -11.06 18.00
N ALA A 279 18.54 -10.39 17.67
CA ALA A 279 19.66 -11.01 16.94
C ALA A 279 20.25 -12.21 17.71
N GLU A 280 20.45 -12.08 19.01
CA GLU A 280 20.87 -13.17 19.90
C GLU A 280 19.83 -14.30 19.97
N ALA A 281 18.55 -14.00 19.76
CA ALA A 281 17.46 -14.97 19.65
C ALA A 281 17.34 -15.61 18.25
N GLY A 282 18.21 -15.26 17.29
CA GLY A 282 18.29 -15.82 15.94
C GLY A 282 17.55 -15.04 14.86
N PHE A 283 17.12 -13.80 15.15
CA PHE A 283 16.51 -12.93 14.15
C PHE A 283 17.57 -12.31 13.23
N THR A 284 17.18 -12.10 11.98
CA THR A 284 17.92 -11.22 11.07
C THR A 284 17.40 -9.79 11.27
N VAL A 285 18.25 -8.92 11.81
CA VAL A 285 17.97 -7.49 11.93
C VAL A 285 18.14 -6.83 10.56
N VAL A 286 17.14 -6.07 10.14
CA VAL A 286 17.07 -5.50 8.80
C VAL A 286 16.75 -4.02 8.86
N ARG A 287 17.48 -3.23 8.09
CA ARG A 287 17.18 -1.83 7.73
C ARG A 287 16.78 -1.78 6.27
N PRO A 288 15.49 -1.81 5.94
CA PRO A 288 15.03 -1.93 4.55
C PRO A 288 15.56 -0.82 3.63
N GLU A 289 15.75 0.39 4.16
CA GLU A 289 16.26 1.54 3.42
C GLU A 289 17.70 1.37 2.89
N THR A 290 18.43 0.37 3.37
CA THR A 290 19.79 0.04 2.89
C THR A 290 19.79 -0.94 1.72
N LEU A 291 18.63 -1.47 1.35
CA LEU A 291 18.45 -2.50 0.33
C LEU A 291 17.75 -1.93 -0.91
N SER A 292 18.05 -2.48 -2.09
CA SER A 292 17.20 -2.26 -3.27
C SER A 292 15.78 -2.80 -3.03
N VAL A 293 14.79 -2.29 -3.74
CA VAL A 293 13.42 -2.80 -3.59
C VAL A 293 13.33 -4.27 -3.97
N ALA A 294 14.05 -4.67 -5.00
CA ALA A 294 14.12 -6.08 -5.41
C ALA A 294 14.72 -6.98 -4.32
N ASP A 295 15.75 -6.51 -3.59
CA ASP A 295 16.33 -7.28 -2.49
C ASP A 295 15.41 -7.33 -1.27
N GLN A 296 14.68 -6.24 -0.97
CA GLN A 296 13.62 -6.26 0.04
C GLN A 296 12.58 -7.33 -0.31
N MET A 297 12.08 -7.36 -1.56
CA MET A 297 11.11 -8.38 -2.01
C MET A 297 11.63 -9.81 -1.81
N ARG A 298 12.87 -10.09 -2.22
CA ARG A 298 13.50 -11.43 -2.07
C ARG A 298 13.69 -11.82 -0.60
N LEU A 299 14.03 -10.87 0.25
CA LEU A 299 14.24 -11.09 1.68
C LEU A 299 12.92 -11.40 2.38
N PHE A 300 11.92 -10.52 2.22
CA PHE A 300 10.63 -10.66 2.89
C PHE A 300 9.82 -11.85 2.39
N ALA A 301 10.01 -12.29 1.14
CA ALA A 301 9.41 -13.54 0.63
C ALA A 301 9.84 -14.80 1.40
N LYS A 302 11.00 -14.76 2.09
CA LYS A 302 11.51 -15.86 2.91
C LYS A 302 11.14 -15.74 4.39
N ALA A 303 10.41 -14.68 4.77
CA ALA A 303 10.07 -14.46 6.17
C ALA A 303 9.06 -15.49 6.69
N ARG A 304 9.33 -16.04 7.87
CA ARG A 304 8.41 -16.82 8.69
C ARG A 304 7.70 -15.94 9.72
N LEU A 305 8.45 -15.06 10.36
CA LEU A 305 7.97 -14.04 11.28
C LEU A 305 8.61 -12.69 10.93
N VAL A 306 7.82 -11.63 10.96
CA VAL A 306 8.30 -10.25 10.87
C VAL A 306 7.90 -9.52 12.15
N VAL A 307 8.87 -8.97 12.86
CA VAL A 307 8.69 -8.08 14.01
C VAL A 307 9.12 -6.68 13.60
N GLY A 308 8.34 -5.66 13.92
CA GLY A 308 8.72 -4.28 13.63
C GLY A 308 7.78 -3.27 14.26
N ALA A 309 8.28 -2.08 14.54
CA ALA A 309 7.45 -0.99 15.04
C ALA A 309 6.64 -0.34 13.90
N LEU A 310 5.45 0.17 14.24
CA LEU A 310 4.60 0.93 13.31
C LEU A 310 5.42 2.00 12.55
N GLY A 311 5.53 1.83 11.26
CA GLY A 311 6.32 2.71 10.40
C GLY A 311 6.36 2.26 8.95
N ALA A 312 6.94 3.10 8.08
CA ALA A 312 6.98 2.87 6.64
C ALA A 312 7.68 1.56 6.23
N GLY A 313 8.67 1.10 7.00
CA GLY A 313 9.36 -0.17 6.74
C GLY A 313 8.43 -1.39 6.79
N MET A 314 7.32 -1.30 7.55
CA MET A 314 6.29 -2.35 7.58
C MET A 314 5.54 -2.51 6.25
N ALA A 315 5.62 -1.57 5.32
CA ALA A 315 5.07 -1.76 3.97
C ALA A 315 5.69 -2.97 3.23
N ASN A 316 6.84 -3.45 3.66
CA ASN A 316 7.45 -4.69 3.16
C ASN A 316 6.61 -5.95 3.43
N LEU A 317 5.57 -5.87 4.27
CA LEU A 317 4.56 -6.93 4.39
C LEU A 317 3.90 -7.27 3.04
N ALA A 318 3.87 -6.31 2.11
CA ALA A 318 3.42 -6.52 0.72
C ALA A 318 4.20 -7.62 -0.02
N TRP A 319 5.41 -7.90 0.40
CA TRP A 319 6.30 -8.89 -0.23
C TRP A 319 6.32 -10.23 0.49
N CYS A 320 5.69 -10.32 1.66
CA CYS A 320 5.60 -11.56 2.42
C CYS A 320 4.67 -12.56 1.74
N ARG A 321 4.95 -13.83 1.97
CA ARG A 321 4.11 -14.93 1.50
C ARG A 321 2.97 -15.21 2.49
N PRO A 322 1.80 -15.66 2.00
CA PRO A 322 0.70 -16.06 2.89
C PRO A 322 1.17 -17.00 4.00
N GLY A 323 0.70 -16.74 5.24
CA GLY A 323 1.08 -17.48 6.44
C GLY A 323 2.38 -17.02 7.11
N THR A 324 3.09 -15.99 6.60
CA THR A 324 4.10 -15.28 7.38
C THR A 324 3.40 -14.59 8.55
N VAL A 325 3.86 -14.81 9.77
CA VAL A 325 3.29 -14.17 10.97
C VAL A 325 3.85 -12.76 11.13
N ILE A 326 2.99 -11.83 11.50
CA ILE A 326 3.37 -10.43 11.73
C ILE A 326 3.22 -10.09 13.20
N CYS A 327 4.23 -9.47 13.78
CA CYS A 327 4.20 -8.87 15.10
C CYS A 327 4.50 -7.37 14.96
N GLU A 328 3.47 -6.55 14.95
CA GLU A 328 3.63 -5.11 14.90
C GLU A 328 3.67 -4.53 16.31
N LEU A 329 4.70 -3.76 16.62
CA LEU A 329 4.86 -3.00 17.86
C LEU A 329 4.14 -1.66 17.66
N VAL A 330 2.91 -1.56 18.21
CA VAL A 330 2.01 -0.41 17.99
C VAL A 330 2.11 0.55 19.17
N PRO A 331 2.57 1.79 18.96
CA PRO A 331 2.70 2.76 20.04
C PRO A 331 1.32 3.23 20.54
N GLN A 332 1.18 3.37 21.85
CA GLN A 332 -0.07 3.73 22.52
C GLN A 332 -0.68 5.02 21.96
N GLN A 333 0.14 6.04 21.69
CA GLN A 333 -0.30 7.34 21.20
C GLN A 333 -0.69 7.36 19.71
N HIS A 334 -0.46 6.27 18.97
CA HIS A 334 -0.80 6.23 17.54
C HIS A 334 -1.15 4.81 17.09
N GLN A 335 -2.39 4.43 17.29
CA GLN A 335 -2.91 3.10 16.95
C GLN A 335 -3.56 3.15 15.56
N ASN A 336 -2.80 2.83 14.52
CA ASN A 336 -3.27 2.85 13.14
C ASN A 336 -3.29 1.43 12.54
N PRO A 337 -4.45 0.92 12.08
CA PRO A 337 -4.57 -0.44 11.55
C PRO A 337 -4.13 -0.59 10.08
N CYS A 338 -3.41 0.36 9.51
CA CYS A 338 -3.01 0.32 8.10
C CYS A 338 -2.15 -0.92 7.75
N ASN A 339 -1.20 -1.30 8.63
CA ASN A 339 -0.39 -2.50 8.42
C ASN A 339 -1.17 -3.80 8.68
N LEU A 340 -2.18 -3.77 9.57
CA LEU A 340 -3.14 -4.86 9.71
C LEU A 340 -3.91 -5.07 8.39
N THR A 341 -4.37 -3.99 7.75
CA THR A 341 -5.03 -4.08 6.44
C THR A 341 -4.10 -4.69 5.39
N LEU A 342 -2.85 -4.26 5.36
CA LEU A 342 -1.85 -4.83 4.44
C LEU A 342 -1.58 -6.32 4.74
N ALA A 343 -1.51 -6.70 6.02
CA ALA A 343 -1.39 -8.10 6.42
C ALA A 343 -2.61 -8.93 5.95
N MET A 344 -3.83 -8.42 6.14
CA MET A 344 -5.05 -9.05 5.62
C MET A 344 -5.01 -9.19 4.09
N GLN A 345 -4.55 -8.14 3.40
CA GLN A 345 -4.37 -8.11 1.94
C GLN A 345 -3.54 -9.31 1.46
N MET A 346 -2.48 -9.64 2.20
CA MET A 346 -1.52 -10.67 1.85
C MET A 346 -1.80 -12.04 2.49
N GLY A 347 -2.82 -12.16 3.36
CA GLY A 347 -3.14 -13.40 4.07
C GLY A 347 -2.12 -13.73 5.16
N LEU A 348 -1.68 -12.74 5.91
CA LEU A 348 -0.67 -12.84 6.95
C LEU A 348 -1.36 -12.80 8.32
N PRO A 349 -1.21 -13.85 9.17
CA PRO A 349 -1.63 -13.78 10.56
C PRO A 349 -0.95 -12.61 11.28
N TYR A 350 -1.75 -11.74 11.91
CA TYR A 350 -1.26 -10.50 12.49
C TYR A 350 -1.41 -10.51 14.02
N TRP A 351 -0.37 -10.06 14.71
CA TRP A 351 -0.32 -9.74 16.13
C TRP A 351 0.07 -8.28 16.32
N GLY A 352 -0.82 -7.48 16.89
CA GLY A 352 -0.51 -6.13 17.35
C GLY A 352 -0.13 -6.17 18.82
N GLU A 353 1.10 -5.81 19.13
CA GLU A 353 1.59 -5.63 20.49
C GLU A 353 1.50 -4.16 20.87
N LEU A 354 0.69 -3.84 21.86
CA LEU A 354 0.56 -2.45 22.33
C LEU A 354 1.79 -2.06 23.13
N ILE A 355 2.46 -1.00 22.70
CA ILE A 355 3.64 -0.46 23.37
C ILE A 355 3.27 0.79 24.15
N GLU A 356 3.44 0.74 25.47
CA GLU A 356 3.34 1.91 26.31
C GLU A 356 4.48 2.87 26.04
N THR A 357 4.16 4.10 25.74
CA THR A 357 5.17 5.12 25.35
C THR A 357 5.30 6.25 26.38
N GLY A 358 4.34 6.37 27.33
CA GLY A 358 4.27 7.50 28.25
C GLY A 358 3.80 8.80 27.60
N VAL A 359 3.38 8.75 26.33
CA VAL A 359 2.78 9.89 25.61
C VAL A 359 1.27 9.72 25.70
N GLU A 360 0.57 10.65 26.36
CA GLU A 360 -0.87 10.56 26.59
C GLU A 360 -1.70 11.06 25.40
N GLU A 361 -1.21 12.10 24.71
CA GLU A 361 -1.92 12.68 23.57
C GLU A 361 -1.66 11.88 22.29
N GLU A 362 -2.69 11.80 21.43
CA GLU A 362 -2.53 11.20 20.10
C GLU A 362 -1.46 11.97 19.30
N SER A 363 -0.44 11.25 18.85
CA SER A 363 0.66 11.85 18.07
C SER A 363 1.31 10.83 17.17
N HIS A 364 1.38 11.16 15.88
CA HIS A 364 2.10 10.35 14.88
C HIS A 364 3.61 10.66 14.82
N VAL A 365 4.10 11.66 15.57
CA VAL A 365 5.51 12.09 15.55
C VAL A 365 6.22 11.95 16.89
N ALA A 366 5.50 11.95 18.01
CA ALA A 366 6.10 11.99 19.33
C ALA A 366 7.06 10.84 19.60
N VAL A 367 8.21 11.18 20.19
CA VAL A 367 9.20 10.22 20.67
C VAL A 367 8.69 9.58 21.95
N SER A 368 8.87 8.27 22.09
CA SER A 368 8.48 7.56 23.32
C SER A 368 9.30 8.05 24.51
N GLN A 369 8.64 8.23 25.64
CA GLN A 369 9.24 8.54 26.94
C GLN A 369 9.64 7.28 27.72
N LYS A 370 9.10 6.13 27.33
CA LYS A 370 9.38 4.81 27.92
C LYS A 370 10.18 3.93 26.97
N PRO A 371 11.14 3.15 27.48
CA PRO A 371 11.84 2.15 26.69
C PRO A 371 10.94 0.93 26.41
N PHE A 372 11.31 0.12 25.41
CA PHE A 372 10.75 -1.22 25.22
C PHE A 372 11.03 -2.11 26.44
N ASN A 373 10.07 -2.94 26.79
CA ASN A 373 10.30 -4.09 27.67
C ASN A 373 10.95 -5.22 26.84
N VAL A 374 12.27 -5.16 26.65
CA VAL A 374 13.02 -6.09 25.79
C VAL A 374 12.78 -7.56 26.14
N PRO A 375 12.87 -8.00 27.42
CA PRO A 375 12.62 -9.40 27.77
C PRO A 375 11.23 -9.90 27.38
N GLU A 376 10.20 -9.09 27.56
CA GLU A 376 8.81 -9.42 27.21
C GLU A 376 8.64 -9.55 25.70
N LEU A 377 9.19 -8.60 24.92
CA LEU A 377 9.09 -8.63 23.46
C LEU A 377 9.86 -9.81 22.86
N VAL A 378 11.03 -10.16 23.37
CA VAL A 378 11.76 -11.36 22.97
C VAL A 378 10.96 -12.63 23.32
N HIS A 379 10.33 -12.68 24.50
CA HIS A 379 9.45 -13.79 24.88
C HIS A 379 8.25 -13.89 23.92
N ARG A 380 7.59 -12.78 23.62
CA ARG A 380 6.49 -12.72 22.65
C ARG A 380 6.92 -13.21 21.27
N ALA A 381 8.04 -12.75 20.78
CA ALA A 381 8.59 -13.16 19.49
C ALA A 381 8.82 -14.68 19.43
N ARG A 382 9.35 -15.28 20.49
CA ARG A 382 9.52 -16.75 20.59
C ARG A 382 8.19 -17.51 20.57
N GLN A 383 7.15 -17.00 21.26
CA GLN A 383 5.81 -17.59 21.22
C GLN A 383 5.23 -17.57 19.80
N LEU A 384 5.43 -16.45 19.08
CA LEU A 384 4.97 -16.32 17.69
C LEU A 384 5.76 -17.17 16.70
N ILE A 385 7.04 -17.46 16.96
CA ILE A 385 7.81 -18.45 16.18
C ILE A 385 7.19 -19.83 16.35
N MET A 386 6.86 -20.25 17.58
CA MET A 386 6.21 -21.55 17.83
C MET A 386 4.84 -21.63 17.15
N TYR A 387 4.05 -20.55 17.22
CA TYR A 387 2.80 -20.45 16.49
C TYR A 387 3.01 -20.59 14.97
N ALA A 388 3.96 -19.86 14.40
CA ALA A 388 4.25 -19.90 12.96
C ALA A 388 4.72 -21.30 12.50
N GLN A 389 5.49 -22.01 13.32
CA GLN A 389 5.93 -23.38 13.04
C GLN A 389 4.78 -24.37 13.06
N ALA A 390 3.82 -24.20 13.99
CA ALA A 390 2.63 -25.06 14.07
C ALA A 390 1.65 -24.85 12.90
N GLN A 391 1.75 -23.75 12.14
CA GLN A 391 0.92 -23.47 10.96
C GLN A 391 1.51 -24.05 9.66
N VAL A 392 2.72 -24.60 9.70
CA VAL A 392 3.32 -25.26 8.52
C VAL A 392 2.77 -26.68 8.46
N PRO A 393 2.03 -27.04 7.39
CA PRO A 393 1.51 -28.38 7.22
C PRO A 393 2.62 -29.40 6.91
#